data_e67ed92b5f2d3c737f762318c7222694
#
_entry.id   e67ed92b5f2d3c737f762318c7222694
#
_cell.length_a   1.000
_cell.length_b   1.000
_cell.length_c   1.000
_cell.angle_alpha   90.00
_cell.angle_beta   90.00
_cell.angle_gamma   90.00
#
_symmetry.space_group_name_H-M   'P 1'
#
loop_
_entity.id
_entity.type
_entity.pdbx_description
1 polymer ?
#
loop_
_entity_poly.entity_id
_entity_poly.type
_entity_poly.pdbx_seq_one_letter_code
_entity_poly.pdbx_strand_id
1 'polypeptide(L)'
;MSFYMLAIEKAGPAYTATITSSYPALGVALAFIFLHEKLPIRSWLGLIICILGVIGVGYEPSAAVAVSSTFFVGILYAVISALGWALESVVCAYGMKSGNVDPEMALAIRELSSFVIYASFIIPVFCEGYSGVLDVLTSMSVIWLLLTACVGVFSYLAWYKAIDTIGAS
;
A
#
# COMPACT_ATOMS: atom_id res chain seq x y z
N MET A 1 -1.94 0.11 5.86
CA MET A 1 -3.39 -0.18 5.67
C MET A 1 -4.31 0.77 6.45
N SER A 2 -4.08 1.06 7.74
CA SER A 2 -4.97 1.92 8.54
C SER A 2 -5.19 3.32 7.94
N PHE A 3 -4.13 4.01 7.50
CA PHE A 3 -4.26 5.32 6.84
C PHE A 3 -5.04 5.26 5.52
N TYR A 4 -4.97 4.14 4.79
CA TYR A 4 -5.76 3.95 3.57
C TYR A 4 -7.26 3.91 3.87
N MET A 5 -7.67 3.20 4.92
CA MET A 5 -9.08 3.15 5.34
C MET A 5 -9.57 4.50 5.84
N LEU A 6 -8.77 5.21 6.63
CA LEU A 6 -9.09 6.58 7.06
C LEU A 6 -9.17 7.57 5.89
N ALA A 7 -8.35 7.37 4.86
CA ALA A 7 -8.43 8.17 3.63
C ALA A 7 -9.74 7.93 2.88
N ILE A 8 -10.17 6.66 2.74
CA ILE A 8 -11.46 6.31 2.12
C ILE A 8 -12.62 6.96 2.86
N GLU A 9 -12.62 6.90 4.19
CA GLU A 9 -13.65 7.48 5.03
C GLU A 9 -13.78 9.00 4.83
N LYS A 10 -12.66 9.71 4.69
CA LYS A 10 -12.62 11.17 4.69
C LYS A 10 -12.62 11.81 3.29
N ALA A 11 -11.92 11.21 2.33
CA ALA A 11 -11.80 11.71 0.96
C ALA A 11 -12.60 10.89 -0.06
N GLY A 12 -13.12 9.75 0.34
CA GLY A 12 -13.82 8.83 -0.54
C GLY A 12 -12.90 7.85 -1.27
N PRO A 13 -13.46 6.74 -1.78
CA PRO A 13 -12.67 5.66 -2.39
C PRO A 13 -11.98 6.09 -3.69
N ALA A 14 -12.62 6.91 -4.52
CA ALA A 14 -12.07 7.31 -5.81
C ALA A 14 -10.78 8.13 -5.66
N TYR A 15 -10.81 9.18 -4.85
CA TYR A 15 -9.63 10.01 -4.60
C TYR A 15 -8.51 9.23 -3.90
N THR A 16 -8.88 8.42 -2.91
CA THR A 16 -7.92 7.59 -2.19
C THR A 16 -7.23 6.61 -3.12
N ALA A 17 -7.99 5.87 -3.94
CA ALA A 17 -7.42 4.91 -4.89
C ALA A 17 -6.53 5.61 -5.93
N THR A 18 -6.96 6.76 -6.45
CA THR A 18 -6.19 7.54 -7.42
C THR A 18 -4.84 7.98 -6.85
N ILE A 19 -4.84 8.57 -5.65
CA ILE A 19 -3.60 9.04 -5.03
C ILE A 19 -2.69 7.86 -4.67
N THR A 20 -3.24 6.81 -4.09
CA THR A 20 -2.45 5.66 -3.70
C THR A 20 -1.90 4.88 -4.89
N SER A 21 -2.56 4.88 -6.04
CA SER A 21 -2.04 4.27 -7.27
C SER A 21 -0.74 4.91 -7.78
N SER A 22 -0.36 6.09 -7.27
CA SER A 22 0.93 6.72 -7.57
C SER A 22 2.12 6.10 -6.80
N TYR A 23 1.89 5.16 -5.86
CA TYR A 23 2.97 4.56 -5.05
C TYR A 23 4.09 3.93 -5.87
N PRO A 24 3.88 3.32 -7.06
CA PRO A 24 4.99 2.79 -7.84
C PRO A 24 5.93 3.90 -8.33
N ALA A 25 5.36 5.06 -8.71
CA ALA A 25 6.15 6.22 -9.12
C ALA A 25 7.01 6.75 -7.95
N LEU A 26 6.44 6.80 -6.76
CA LEU A 26 7.17 7.15 -5.53
C LEU A 26 8.23 6.10 -5.20
N GLY A 27 7.93 4.80 -5.38
CA GLY A 27 8.87 3.69 -5.19
C GLY A 27 10.08 3.81 -6.11
N VAL A 28 9.86 4.10 -7.38
CA VAL A 28 10.93 4.36 -8.37
C VAL A 28 11.81 5.54 -7.94
N ALA A 29 11.20 6.66 -7.52
CA ALA A 29 11.95 7.82 -7.05
C ALA A 29 12.77 7.51 -5.79
N LEU A 30 12.22 6.78 -4.84
CA LEU A 30 12.91 6.36 -3.62
C LEU A 30 14.01 5.33 -3.92
N ALA A 31 13.79 4.37 -4.83
CA ALA A 31 14.81 3.41 -5.25
C ALA A 31 16.00 4.13 -5.93
N PHE A 32 15.75 5.12 -6.75
CA PHE A 32 16.82 5.96 -7.33
C PHE A 32 17.63 6.67 -6.24
N ILE A 33 16.98 7.22 -5.21
CA ILE A 33 17.66 7.98 -4.15
C ILE A 33 18.41 7.04 -3.19
N PHE A 34 17.75 5.97 -2.71
CA PHE A 34 18.28 5.14 -1.63
C PHE A 34 19.12 3.94 -2.13
N LEU A 35 18.69 3.30 -3.23
CA LEU A 35 19.40 2.16 -3.79
C LEU A 35 20.39 2.55 -4.89
N HIS A 36 20.41 3.83 -5.28
CA HIS A 36 21.22 4.35 -6.40
C HIS A 36 21.03 3.54 -7.69
N GLU A 37 19.83 3.01 -7.91
CA GLU A 37 19.48 2.27 -9.14
C GLU A 37 19.48 3.22 -10.33
N LYS A 38 20.12 2.80 -11.43
CA LYS A 38 20.12 3.58 -12.67
C LYS A 38 18.81 3.34 -13.41
N LEU A 39 17.99 4.36 -13.49
CA LEU A 39 16.72 4.31 -14.21
C LEU A 39 16.93 4.47 -15.71
N PRO A 40 16.49 3.51 -16.54
CA PRO A 40 16.45 3.70 -17.99
C PRO A 40 15.42 4.78 -18.34
N ILE A 41 15.60 5.41 -19.49
CA ILE A 41 14.70 6.48 -19.97
C ILE A 41 13.23 6.03 -20.04
N ARG A 42 13.00 4.74 -20.26
CA ARG A 42 11.65 4.14 -20.30
C ARG A 42 10.94 4.23 -18.95
N SER A 43 11.66 4.07 -17.83
CA SER A 43 11.11 4.21 -16.47
C SER A 43 10.68 5.66 -16.21
N TRP A 44 11.45 6.64 -16.67
CA TRP A 44 11.07 8.05 -16.58
C TRP A 44 9.80 8.36 -17.37
N LEU A 45 9.67 7.81 -18.58
CA LEU A 45 8.44 7.95 -19.37
C LEU A 45 7.24 7.30 -18.67
N GLY A 46 7.42 6.09 -18.12
CA GLY A 46 6.38 5.41 -17.34
C GLY A 46 5.93 6.23 -16.11
N LEU A 47 6.87 6.84 -15.40
CA LEU A 47 6.61 7.71 -14.26
C LEU A 47 5.79 8.95 -14.65
N ILE A 48 6.14 9.60 -15.76
CA ILE A 48 5.38 10.75 -16.28
C ILE A 48 3.95 10.33 -16.66
N ILE A 49 3.79 9.21 -17.37
CA ILE A 49 2.48 8.70 -17.78
C ILE A 49 1.64 8.34 -16.52
N CYS A 50 2.24 7.74 -15.50
CA CYS A 50 1.57 7.44 -14.24
C CYS A 50 1.05 8.72 -13.56
N ILE A 51 1.89 9.75 -13.44
CA ILE A 51 1.51 11.04 -12.86
C ILE A 51 0.36 11.69 -13.65
N LEU A 52 0.45 11.70 -14.98
CA LEU A 52 -0.61 12.24 -15.83
C LEU A 52 -1.91 11.45 -15.67
N GLY A 53 -1.84 10.12 -15.55
CA GLY A 53 -2.99 9.26 -15.29
C GLY A 53 -3.66 9.58 -13.96
N VAL A 54 -2.87 9.75 -12.90
CA VAL A 54 -3.39 10.13 -11.56
C VAL A 54 -4.09 11.50 -11.61
N ILE A 55 -3.48 12.49 -12.30
CA ILE A 55 -4.10 13.80 -12.49
C ILE A 55 -5.40 13.68 -13.29
N GLY A 56 -5.40 12.90 -14.38
CA GLY A 56 -6.55 12.71 -15.25
C GLY A 56 -7.75 12.07 -14.52
N VAL A 57 -7.52 11.06 -13.68
CA VAL A 57 -8.57 10.44 -12.87
C VAL A 57 -9.04 11.34 -11.73
N GLY A 58 -8.13 12.11 -11.12
CA GLY A 58 -8.47 13.07 -10.06
C GLY A 58 -9.18 14.33 -10.57
N TYR A 59 -9.12 14.60 -11.88
CA TYR A 59 -9.79 15.74 -12.50
C TYR A 59 -11.23 15.39 -12.86
N GLU A 60 -12.14 15.52 -11.91
CA GLU A 60 -13.57 15.38 -12.14
C GLU A 60 -14.24 16.76 -12.07
N PRO A 61 -14.62 17.35 -13.24
CA PRO A 61 -15.18 18.70 -13.31
C PRO A 61 -16.54 18.85 -12.62
N SER A 62 -17.25 17.72 -12.41
CA SER A 62 -18.61 17.69 -11.91
C SER A 62 -18.73 17.42 -10.41
N ALA A 63 -17.67 17.03 -9.75
CA ALA A 63 -17.69 16.83 -8.31
C ALA A 63 -17.63 18.20 -7.63
N ALA A 64 -18.78 18.81 -7.42
CA ALA A 64 -18.97 19.76 -6.31
C ALA A 64 -18.81 18.98 -4.99
N VAL A 65 -17.62 18.41 -4.80
CA VAL A 65 -17.22 17.86 -3.50
C VAL A 65 -17.22 19.07 -2.59
N ALA A 66 -18.15 19.08 -1.64
CA ALA A 66 -18.10 20.05 -0.56
C ALA A 66 -16.75 19.87 0.11
N VAL A 67 -15.80 20.74 -0.25
CA VAL A 67 -14.42 20.72 0.24
C VAL A 67 -14.45 21.04 1.72
N SER A 68 -14.68 20.00 2.53
CA SER A 68 -14.64 20.12 3.98
C SER A 68 -13.18 20.02 4.44
N SER A 69 -12.90 20.57 5.62
CA SER A 69 -11.57 20.40 6.23
C SER A 69 -11.17 18.93 6.38
N THR A 70 -12.14 18.03 6.53
CA THR A 70 -11.95 16.57 6.62
C THR A 70 -11.50 15.96 5.30
N PHE A 71 -11.87 16.52 4.15
CA PHE A 71 -11.44 16.05 2.84
C PHE A 71 -9.90 16.15 2.68
N PHE A 72 -9.34 17.31 3.02
CA PHE A 72 -7.87 17.49 2.94
C PHE A 72 -7.10 16.56 3.88
N VAL A 73 -7.67 16.25 5.05
CA VAL A 73 -7.09 15.26 5.96
C VAL A 73 -7.12 13.87 5.32
N GLY A 74 -8.19 13.53 4.60
CA GLY A 74 -8.28 12.28 3.82
C GLY A 74 -7.22 12.19 2.73
N ILE A 75 -7.00 13.28 1.98
CA ILE A 75 -5.93 13.37 0.98
C ILE A 75 -4.56 13.16 1.62
N LEU A 76 -4.29 13.80 2.76
CA LEU A 76 -3.04 13.61 3.51
C LEU A 76 -2.83 12.14 3.90
N TYR A 77 -3.86 11.46 4.40
CA TYR A 77 -3.80 10.04 4.73
C TYR A 77 -3.54 9.16 3.50
N ALA A 78 -4.12 9.50 2.33
CA ALA A 78 -3.85 8.80 1.07
C ALA A 78 -2.38 8.94 0.65
N VAL A 79 -1.80 10.14 0.76
CA VAL A 79 -0.39 10.40 0.46
C VAL A 79 0.53 9.63 1.43
N ILE A 80 0.22 9.63 2.73
CA ILE A 80 0.98 8.86 3.73
C ILE A 80 0.93 7.36 3.40
N SER A 81 -0.23 6.84 2.98
CA SER A 81 -0.37 5.44 2.54
C SER A 81 0.48 5.13 1.32
N ALA A 82 0.47 6.00 0.31
CA ALA A 82 1.27 5.83 -0.90
C ALA A 82 2.77 5.82 -0.60
N LEU A 83 3.23 6.74 0.26
CA LEU A 83 4.61 6.79 0.74
C LEU A 83 4.98 5.52 1.53
N GLY A 84 4.08 5.04 2.38
CA GLY A 84 4.30 3.81 3.14
C GLY A 84 4.50 2.60 2.23
N TRP A 85 3.68 2.43 1.20
CA TRP A 85 3.83 1.34 0.23
C TRP A 85 5.08 1.49 -0.65
N ALA A 86 5.42 2.72 -1.04
CA ALA A 86 6.65 2.99 -1.78
C ALA A 86 7.90 2.66 -0.94
N LEU A 87 7.92 3.05 0.33
CA LEU A 87 9.00 2.71 1.26
C LEU A 87 9.09 1.20 1.50
N GLU A 88 7.95 0.51 1.63
CA GLU A 88 7.90 -0.94 1.75
C GLU A 88 8.63 -1.61 0.58
N SER A 89 8.33 -1.19 -0.67
CA SER A 89 8.99 -1.74 -1.86
C SER A 89 10.51 -1.60 -1.81
N VAL A 90 11.00 -0.41 -1.43
CA VAL A 90 12.44 -0.11 -1.35
C VAL A 90 13.12 -0.90 -0.24
N VAL A 91 12.50 -0.96 0.95
CA VAL A 91 13.04 -1.71 2.09
C VAL A 91 13.09 -3.20 1.79
N CYS A 92 12.05 -3.76 1.14
CA CYS A 92 12.02 -5.15 0.73
C CYS A 92 13.11 -5.46 -0.31
N ALA A 93 13.25 -4.60 -1.33
CA ALA A 93 14.31 -4.77 -2.33
C ALA A 93 15.70 -4.71 -1.71
N TYR A 94 15.93 -3.77 -0.80
CA TYR A 94 17.18 -3.66 -0.07
C TYR A 94 17.45 -4.89 0.80
N GLY A 95 16.45 -5.33 1.56
CA GLY A 95 16.57 -6.50 2.45
C GLY A 95 16.86 -7.80 1.68
N MET A 96 16.20 -8.03 0.55
CA MET A 96 16.45 -9.20 -0.29
C MET A 96 17.84 -9.15 -0.93
N LYS A 97 18.25 -8.01 -1.49
CA LYS A 97 19.56 -7.87 -2.14
C LYS A 97 20.72 -7.90 -1.17
N SER A 98 20.63 -7.22 -0.02
CA SER A 98 21.73 -7.11 0.95
C SER A 98 21.79 -8.25 1.96
N GLY A 99 20.62 -8.78 2.33
CA GLY A 99 20.48 -9.85 3.32
C GLY A 99 20.51 -11.26 2.73
N ASN A 100 20.54 -11.41 1.40
CA ASN A 100 20.41 -12.68 0.69
C ASN A 100 19.18 -13.48 1.19
N VAL A 101 18.06 -12.77 1.36
CA VAL A 101 16.79 -13.30 1.89
C VAL A 101 15.89 -13.63 0.73
N ASP A 102 15.39 -14.85 0.68
CA ASP A 102 14.42 -15.26 -0.34
C ASP A 102 13.09 -14.48 -0.25
N PRO A 103 12.41 -14.23 -1.39
CA PRO A 103 11.13 -13.53 -1.42
C PRO A 103 10.07 -14.11 -0.48
N GLU A 104 10.01 -15.44 -0.36
CA GLU A 104 9.11 -16.14 0.55
C GLU A 104 9.40 -15.81 2.02
N MET A 105 10.67 -15.77 2.39
CA MET A 105 11.11 -15.43 3.74
C MET A 105 10.81 -13.95 4.05
N ALA A 106 11.08 -13.05 3.10
CA ALA A 106 10.80 -11.62 3.24
C ALA A 106 9.30 -11.38 3.44
N LEU A 107 8.45 -12.06 2.65
CA LEU A 107 7.00 -12.00 2.81
C LEU A 107 6.54 -12.55 4.17
N ALA A 108 7.08 -13.68 4.61
CA ALA A 108 6.74 -14.27 5.90
C ALA A 108 7.10 -13.32 7.08
N ILE A 109 8.27 -12.70 7.05
CA ILE A 109 8.70 -11.72 8.06
C ILE A 109 7.75 -10.53 8.07
N ARG A 110 7.39 -10.00 6.90
CA ARG A 110 6.44 -8.89 6.77
C ARG A 110 5.08 -9.22 7.36
N GLU A 111 4.49 -10.36 6.99
CA GLU A 111 3.17 -10.78 7.47
C GLU A 111 3.17 -11.03 8.98
N LEU A 112 4.21 -11.68 9.50
CA LEU A 112 4.35 -11.93 10.93
C LEU A 112 4.47 -10.61 11.71
N SER A 113 5.32 -9.70 11.24
CA SER A 113 5.50 -8.37 11.85
C SER A 113 4.20 -7.57 11.84
N SER A 114 3.47 -7.59 10.71
CA SER A 114 2.17 -6.94 10.58
C SER A 114 1.16 -7.55 11.55
N PHE A 115 1.08 -8.87 11.62
CA PHE A 115 0.19 -9.57 12.55
C PHE A 115 0.45 -9.17 14.01
N VAL A 116 1.72 -9.16 14.42
CA VAL A 116 2.10 -8.77 15.79
C VAL A 116 1.68 -7.33 16.09
N ILE A 117 1.95 -6.39 15.17
CA ILE A 117 1.59 -4.98 15.36
C ILE A 117 0.08 -4.80 15.42
N TYR A 118 -0.66 -5.41 14.48
CA TYR A 118 -2.12 -5.32 14.46
C TYR A 118 -2.75 -5.96 15.71
N ALA A 119 -2.33 -7.14 16.09
CA ALA A 119 -2.85 -7.83 17.25
C ALA A 119 -2.49 -7.12 18.57
N SER A 120 -1.26 -6.62 18.71
CA SER A 120 -0.81 -6.05 20.01
C SER A 120 -1.19 -4.60 20.18
N PHE A 121 -1.33 -3.82 19.10
CA PHE A 121 -1.48 -2.38 19.19
C PHE A 121 -2.73 -1.86 18.46
N ILE A 122 -2.91 -2.20 17.18
CA ILE A 122 -3.98 -1.58 16.38
C ILE A 122 -5.37 -2.01 16.88
N ILE A 123 -5.60 -3.31 17.04
CA ILE A 123 -6.90 -3.83 17.48
C ILE A 123 -7.27 -3.32 18.88
N PRO A 124 -6.41 -3.44 19.91
CA PRO A 124 -6.76 -2.95 21.24
C PRO A 124 -7.02 -1.44 21.34
N VAL A 125 -6.26 -0.64 20.56
CA VAL A 125 -6.30 0.82 20.67
C VAL A 125 -7.40 1.44 19.79
N PHE A 126 -7.59 0.93 18.57
CA PHE A 126 -8.47 1.55 17.58
C PHE A 126 -9.79 0.81 17.34
N CYS A 127 -9.90 -0.46 17.75
CA CYS A 127 -11.09 -1.27 17.55
C CYS A 127 -11.85 -1.57 18.87
N GLU A 128 -11.57 -0.82 19.94
CA GLU A 128 -12.20 -1.02 21.26
C GLU A 128 -12.11 -2.47 21.79
N GLY A 129 -11.03 -3.17 21.40
CA GLY A 129 -10.76 -4.55 21.79
C GLY A 129 -11.06 -5.59 20.71
N TYR A 130 -11.10 -6.85 21.13
CA TYR A 130 -11.19 -8.00 20.21
C TYR A 130 -12.63 -8.46 19.91
N SER A 131 -13.65 -7.87 20.51
CA SER A 131 -15.04 -8.31 20.35
C SER A 131 -15.49 -8.34 18.87
N GLY A 132 -15.25 -7.25 18.14
CA GLY A 132 -15.59 -7.19 16.71
C GLY A 132 -14.81 -8.20 15.85
N VAL A 133 -13.58 -8.53 16.23
CA VAL A 133 -12.78 -9.57 15.55
C VAL A 133 -13.40 -10.95 15.79
N LEU A 134 -13.83 -11.25 17.02
CA LEU A 134 -14.48 -12.51 17.35
C LEU A 134 -15.82 -12.66 16.64
N ASP A 135 -16.60 -11.60 16.54
CA ASP A 135 -17.87 -11.59 15.81
C ASP A 135 -17.68 -11.91 14.33
N VAL A 136 -16.65 -11.35 13.71
CA VAL A 136 -16.32 -11.64 12.31
C VAL A 136 -15.84 -13.09 12.14
N LEU A 137 -14.98 -13.58 13.04
CA LEU A 137 -14.45 -14.95 12.99
C LEU A 137 -15.53 -16.03 13.19
N THR A 138 -16.62 -15.71 13.89
CA THR A 138 -17.75 -16.60 14.12
C THR A 138 -18.84 -16.48 13.06
N SER A 139 -18.74 -15.49 12.18
CA SER A 139 -19.71 -15.23 11.11
C SER A 139 -19.34 -15.92 9.80
N MET A 140 -20.31 -16.01 8.86
CA MET A 140 -20.05 -16.47 7.50
C MET A 140 -19.04 -15.59 6.74
N SER A 141 -18.74 -14.39 7.23
CA SER A 141 -17.74 -13.48 6.66
C SER A 141 -16.33 -14.05 6.72
N VAL A 142 -16.05 -14.99 7.64
CA VAL A 142 -14.75 -15.66 7.73
C VAL A 142 -14.35 -16.37 6.44
N ILE A 143 -15.30 -16.94 5.71
CA ILE A 143 -15.03 -17.61 4.43
C ILE A 143 -14.48 -16.62 3.40
N TRP A 144 -15.09 -15.45 3.30
CA TRP A 144 -14.62 -14.38 2.41
C TRP A 144 -13.26 -13.83 2.81
N LEU A 145 -13.01 -13.71 4.12
CA LEU A 145 -11.70 -13.30 4.64
C LEU A 145 -10.62 -14.33 4.29
N LEU A 146 -10.89 -15.62 4.46
CA LEU A 146 -9.95 -16.69 4.10
C LEU A 146 -9.65 -16.70 2.60
N LEU A 147 -10.67 -16.59 1.76
CA LEU A 147 -10.50 -16.51 0.31
C LEU A 147 -9.67 -15.28 -0.09
N THR A 148 -9.97 -14.12 0.49
CA THR A 148 -9.20 -12.89 0.24
C THR A 148 -7.76 -13.03 0.71
N ALA A 149 -7.52 -13.64 1.88
CA ALA A 149 -6.19 -13.90 2.41
C ALA A 149 -5.38 -14.83 1.49
N CYS A 150 -6.00 -15.92 1.01
CA CYS A 150 -5.34 -16.83 0.07
C CYS A 150 -4.93 -16.13 -1.24
N VAL A 151 -5.87 -15.41 -1.87
CA VAL A 151 -5.56 -14.63 -3.10
C VAL A 151 -4.51 -13.57 -2.83
N GLY A 152 -4.58 -12.90 -1.68
CA GLY A 152 -3.62 -11.88 -1.25
C GLY A 152 -2.21 -12.44 -1.13
N VAL A 153 -2.03 -13.60 -0.50
CA VAL A 153 -0.70 -14.24 -0.35
C VAL A 153 -0.08 -14.53 -1.71
N PHE A 154 -0.84 -15.09 -2.65
CA PHE A 154 -0.33 -15.36 -4.01
C PHE A 154 0.05 -14.07 -4.74
N SER A 155 -0.76 -13.03 -4.62
CA SER A 155 -0.49 -11.72 -5.23
C SER A 155 0.78 -11.08 -4.66
N TYR A 156 0.93 -11.06 -3.34
CA TYR A 156 2.11 -10.52 -2.69
C TYR A 156 3.36 -11.34 -3.00
N LEU A 157 3.27 -12.67 -3.03
CA LEU A 157 4.41 -13.52 -3.39
C LEU A 157 4.89 -13.25 -4.81
N ALA A 158 3.96 -13.10 -5.78
CA ALA A 158 4.30 -12.74 -7.14
C ALA A 158 4.97 -11.36 -7.21
N TRP A 159 4.48 -10.40 -6.43
CA TRP A 159 5.04 -9.05 -6.35
C TRP A 159 6.45 -9.04 -5.73
N TYR A 160 6.69 -9.79 -4.64
CA TYR A 160 8.02 -9.92 -4.04
C TYR A 160 9.02 -10.60 -4.97
N LYS A 161 8.60 -11.65 -5.70
CA LYS A 161 9.44 -12.29 -6.74
C LYS A 161 9.76 -11.35 -7.89
N ALA A 162 8.82 -10.50 -8.26
CA ALA A 162 9.08 -9.48 -9.27
C ALA A 162 10.13 -8.46 -8.77
N ILE A 163 10.02 -7.96 -7.54
CA ILE A 163 11.02 -7.06 -6.94
C ILE A 163 12.40 -7.70 -6.89
N ASP A 164 12.48 -8.98 -6.53
CA ASP A 164 13.75 -9.71 -6.48
C ASP A 164 14.41 -9.82 -7.85
N THR A 165 13.62 -10.05 -8.90
CA THR A 165 14.12 -10.24 -10.27
C THR A 165 14.43 -8.95 -11.02
N ILE A 166 13.60 -7.92 -10.89
CA ILE A 166 13.70 -6.67 -11.66
C ILE A 166 14.14 -5.46 -10.81
N GLY A 167 14.14 -5.56 -9.50
CA GLY A 167 14.38 -4.44 -8.59
C GLY A 167 13.09 -3.74 -8.15
N ALA A 168 13.25 -2.69 -7.33
CA ALA A 168 12.12 -1.88 -6.84
C ALA A 168 11.70 -0.77 -7.81
N SER A 169 12.44 -0.62 -8.92
CA SER A 169 12.25 0.45 -9.93
C SER A 169 11.60 -0.05 -11.21
#